data_336a78fbf5cef0db3e2e0401d0d28bc4
#
_entry.id   336a78fbf5cef0db3e2e0401d0d28bc4
#
_cell.length_a   1.000
_cell.length_b   1.000
_cell.length_c   1.000
_cell.angle_alpha   90.00
_cell.angle_beta   90.00
_cell.angle_gamma   90.00
#
_symmetry.space_group_name_H-M   'P 1'
#
loop_
_entity.id
_entity.type
_entity.pdbx_description
1 polymer ?
#
loop_
_entity_poly.entity_id
_entity_poly.type
_entity_poly.pdbx_seq_one_letter_code
_entity_poly.pdbx_strand_id
1 'polypeptide(L)'
;MKYVMPPLIRRTVRSRFLGNFVLLFGLLFLLGTSLDTLMTFHRYLRVAPGEGFERFLSALGLVVDFQLPRLFQLYALLWSPAAVGAAGFTFIRMQRHREIVLLLASGVSSRGLLRPIAEGTLILASLQALNQEFMVPKLAPLLSR
;
A
#
# COMPACT_ATOMS: atom_id res chain seq x y z
N MET A 1 0.02 -35.57 13.67
CA MET A 1 0.54 -35.13 12.36
C MET A 1 0.16 -33.68 12.12
N LYS A 2 1.12 -32.76 12.00
CA LYS A 2 0.81 -31.38 11.65
C LYS A 2 0.71 -31.30 10.12
N TYR A 3 -0.49 -31.24 9.59
CA TYR A 3 -0.69 -31.04 8.17
C TYR A 3 -0.14 -29.65 7.78
N VAL A 4 0.86 -29.67 6.92
CA VAL A 4 1.43 -28.45 6.34
C VAL A 4 0.46 -27.95 5.26
N MET A 5 0.10 -26.68 5.34
CA MET A 5 -0.78 -26.05 4.36
C MET A 5 -0.26 -26.26 2.93
N PRO A 6 -1.09 -26.75 1.98
CA PRO A 6 -0.69 -26.94 0.60
C PRO A 6 -0.10 -25.66 -0.01
N PRO A 7 0.94 -25.75 -0.83
CA PRO A 7 1.65 -24.58 -1.36
C PRO A 7 0.73 -23.68 -2.20
N LEU A 8 -0.26 -24.26 -2.86
CA LEU A 8 -1.23 -23.52 -3.67
C LEU A 8 -2.11 -22.61 -2.82
N ILE A 9 -2.66 -23.12 -1.71
CA ILE A 9 -3.50 -22.34 -0.79
C ILE A 9 -2.67 -21.25 -0.13
N ARG A 10 -1.44 -21.56 0.29
CA ARG A 10 -0.50 -20.61 0.86
C ARG A 10 -0.22 -19.44 -0.09
N ARG A 11 0.03 -19.73 -1.37
CA ARG A 11 0.24 -18.72 -2.41
C ARG A 11 -1.01 -17.85 -2.61
N THR A 12 -2.19 -18.45 -2.62
CA THR A 12 -3.45 -17.73 -2.81
C THR A 12 -3.73 -16.78 -1.63
N VAL A 13 -3.57 -17.23 -0.39
CA VAL A 13 -3.77 -16.37 0.80
C VAL A 13 -2.80 -15.20 0.81
N ARG A 14 -1.51 -15.45 0.50
CA ARG A 14 -0.50 -14.40 0.41
C ARG A 14 -0.83 -13.38 -0.70
N SER A 15 -1.24 -13.85 -1.88
CA SER A 15 -1.62 -12.98 -3.00
C SER A 15 -2.85 -12.12 -2.65
N ARG A 16 -3.85 -12.68 -1.98
CA ARG A 16 -5.02 -11.93 -1.50
C ARG A 16 -4.64 -10.87 -0.47
N PHE A 17 -3.74 -11.20 0.45
CA PHE A 17 -3.22 -10.25 1.44
C PHE A 17 -2.50 -9.08 0.76
N LEU A 18 -1.58 -9.36 -0.16
CA LEU A 18 -0.84 -8.34 -0.90
C LEU A 18 -1.78 -7.48 -1.77
N GLY A 19 -2.77 -8.09 -2.42
CA GLY A 19 -3.79 -7.38 -3.18
C GLY A 19 -4.62 -6.43 -2.31
N ASN A 20 -5.08 -6.88 -1.15
CA ASN A 20 -5.80 -6.06 -0.18
C ASN A 20 -4.92 -4.92 0.37
N PHE A 21 -3.61 -5.19 0.58
CA PHE A 21 -2.66 -4.16 0.97
C PHE A 21 -2.54 -3.06 -0.09
N VAL A 22 -2.36 -3.43 -1.37
CA VAL A 22 -2.26 -2.46 -2.47
C VAL A 22 -3.53 -1.63 -2.58
N LEU A 23 -4.71 -2.25 -2.43
CA LEU A 23 -5.99 -1.54 -2.46
C LEU A 23 -6.13 -0.55 -1.30
N LEU A 24 -5.85 -0.97 -0.07
CA LEU A 24 -5.94 -0.11 1.11
C LEU A 24 -4.91 1.00 1.08
N PHE A 25 -3.67 0.67 0.74
CA PHE A 25 -2.60 1.66 0.60
C PHE A 25 -2.93 2.67 -0.49
N GLY A 26 -3.38 2.20 -1.67
CA GLY A 26 -3.78 3.06 -2.78
C GLY A 26 -4.94 3.99 -2.42
N LEU A 27 -5.93 3.49 -1.68
CA LEU A 27 -7.06 4.28 -1.21
C LEU A 27 -6.63 5.36 -0.21
N LEU A 28 -5.80 5.00 0.76
CA LEU A 28 -5.24 5.95 1.73
C LEU A 28 -4.34 6.99 1.05
N PHE A 29 -3.54 6.56 0.07
CA PHE A 29 -2.70 7.45 -0.72
C PHE A 29 -3.54 8.44 -1.53
N LEU A 30 -4.53 7.95 -2.29
CA LEU A 30 -5.43 8.80 -3.08
C LEU A 30 -6.19 9.79 -2.20
N LEU A 31 -6.69 9.35 -1.05
CA LEU A 31 -7.40 10.22 -0.12
C LEU A 31 -6.47 11.31 0.42
N GLY A 32 -5.28 10.94 0.88
CA GLY A 32 -4.30 11.88 1.41
C GLY A 32 -3.83 12.89 0.37
N THR A 33 -3.49 12.42 -0.84
CA THR A 33 -3.04 13.30 -1.93
C THR A 33 -4.14 14.18 -2.49
N SER A 34 -5.39 13.69 -2.54
CA SER A 34 -6.53 14.48 -2.97
C SER A 34 -6.80 15.64 -2.02
N LEU A 35 -6.80 15.40 -0.71
CA LEU A 35 -6.97 16.45 0.30
C LEU A 35 -5.86 17.49 0.24
N ASP A 36 -4.62 17.05 0.14
CA ASP A 36 -3.47 17.94 0.03
C ASP A 36 -3.49 18.78 -1.26
N THR A 37 -3.82 18.15 -2.38
CA THR A 37 -3.96 18.83 -3.67
C THR A 37 -5.06 19.87 -3.63
N LEU A 38 -6.23 19.54 -3.07
CA LEU A 38 -7.34 20.51 -2.93
C LEU A 38 -6.93 21.74 -2.11
N MET A 39 -6.18 21.53 -1.01
CA MET A 39 -5.72 22.63 -0.16
C MET A 39 -4.64 23.48 -0.82
N THR A 40 -3.81 22.89 -1.69
CA THR A 40 -2.64 23.55 -2.25
C THR A 40 -2.77 23.88 -3.74
N PHE A 41 -3.86 23.50 -4.38
CA PHE A 41 -4.04 23.64 -5.83
C PHE A 41 -3.87 25.08 -6.34
N HIS A 42 -4.30 26.06 -5.55
CA HIS A 42 -4.11 27.47 -5.90
C HIS A 42 -2.62 27.89 -5.96
N ARG A 43 -1.71 27.20 -5.26
CA ARG A 43 -0.28 27.42 -5.32
C ARG A 43 0.29 26.89 -6.65
N TYR A 44 -0.15 25.71 -7.07
CA TYR A 44 0.25 25.13 -8.35
C TYR A 44 -0.18 26.01 -9.53
N LEU A 45 -1.39 26.57 -9.47
CA LEU A 45 -1.88 27.51 -10.48
C LEU A 45 -1.06 28.80 -10.56
N ARG A 46 -0.48 29.28 -9.44
CA ARG A 46 0.36 30.48 -9.45
C ARG A 46 1.72 30.25 -10.12
N VAL A 47 2.25 29.06 -10.00
CA VAL A 47 3.60 28.70 -10.51
C VAL A 47 3.53 28.11 -11.92
N ALA A 48 2.38 27.60 -12.33
CA ALA A 48 2.19 26.96 -13.62
C ALA A 48 2.36 27.98 -14.77
N PRO A 49 3.17 27.69 -15.78
CA PRO A 49 3.33 28.52 -16.98
C PRO A 49 2.09 28.42 -17.88
N GLY A 50 1.87 29.43 -18.71
CA GLY A 50 0.77 29.49 -19.67
C GLY A 50 -0.45 30.27 -19.19
N GLU A 51 -1.48 30.37 -20.03
CA GLU A 51 -2.73 31.04 -19.77
C GLU A 51 -3.92 30.10 -19.99
N GLY A 52 -5.02 30.33 -19.28
CA GLY A 52 -6.26 29.58 -19.46
C GLY A 52 -6.11 28.07 -19.25
N PHE A 53 -6.51 27.29 -20.25
CA PHE A 53 -6.50 25.82 -20.19
C PHE A 53 -5.10 25.21 -20.16
N GLU A 54 -4.13 25.83 -20.84
CA GLU A 54 -2.72 25.37 -20.82
C GLU A 54 -2.12 25.48 -19.42
N ARG A 55 -2.45 26.56 -18.69
CA ARG A 55 -2.04 26.74 -17.31
C ARG A 55 -2.62 25.66 -16.39
N PHE A 56 -3.85 25.28 -16.62
CA PHE A 56 -4.50 24.19 -15.86
C PHE A 56 -3.80 22.85 -16.11
N LEU A 57 -3.47 22.51 -17.38
CA LEU A 57 -2.76 21.29 -17.72
C LEU A 57 -1.33 21.27 -17.14
N SER A 58 -0.62 22.40 -17.21
CA SER A 58 0.70 22.56 -16.62
C SER A 58 0.66 22.40 -15.10
N ALA A 59 -0.35 22.95 -14.45
CA ALA A 59 -0.57 22.76 -13.00
C ALA A 59 -0.81 21.29 -12.63
N LEU A 60 -1.59 20.55 -13.42
CA LEU A 60 -1.77 19.11 -13.24
C LEU A 60 -0.45 18.33 -13.38
N GLY A 61 0.38 18.69 -14.38
CA GLY A 61 1.71 18.09 -14.53
C GLY A 61 2.58 18.30 -13.31
N LEU A 62 2.61 19.52 -12.77
CA LEU A 62 3.33 19.84 -11.53
C LEU A 62 2.81 19.03 -10.35
N VAL A 63 1.49 18.86 -10.23
CA VAL A 63 0.90 18.02 -9.17
C VAL A 63 1.42 16.60 -9.24
N VAL A 64 1.45 15.99 -10.43
CA VAL A 64 1.96 14.62 -10.62
C VAL A 64 3.44 14.54 -10.26
N ASP A 65 4.27 15.47 -10.71
CA ASP A 65 5.71 15.49 -10.41
C ASP A 65 6.00 15.62 -8.91
N PHE A 66 5.20 16.40 -8.18
CA PHE A 66 5.33 16.53 -6.73
C PHE A 66 4.77 15.32 -5.96
N GLN A 67 3.74 14.64 -6.48
CA GLN A 67 3.12 13.51 -5.82
C GLN A 67 3.95 12.21 -5.93
N LEU A 68 4.72 12.02 -7.01
CA LEU A 68 5.57 10.85 -7.18
C LEU A 68 6.61 10.66 -6.06
N PRO A 69 7.45 11.66 -5.71
CA PRO A 69 8.37 11.56 -4.56
C PRO A 69 7.63 11.36 -3.24
N ARG A 70 6.47 11.99 -3.09
CA ARG A 70 5.64 11.89 -1.89
C ARG A 70 5.05 10.50 -1.67
N LEU A 71 4.79 9.74 -2.74
CA LEU A 71 4.35 8.34 -2.65
C LEU A 71 5.34 7.50 -1.82
N PHE A 72 6.64 7.65 -2.06
CA PHE A 72 7.68 6.93 -1.34
C PHE A 72 7.74 7.34 0.14
N GLN A 73 7.54 8.61 0.44
CA GLN A 73 7.48 9.12 1.80
C GLN A 73 6.22 8.64 2.54
N LEU A 74 5.05 8.69 1.88
CA LEU A 74 3.80 8.18 2.42
C LEU A 74 3.81 6.66 2.60
N TYR A 75 4.51 5.93 1.71
CA TYR A 75 4.72 4.51 1.89
C TYR A 75 5.46 4.22 3.19
N ALA A 76 6.52 4.98 3.51
CA ALA A 76 7.25 4.84 4.77
C ALA A 76 6.36 5.04 6.01
N LEU A 77 5.36 5.91 5.92
CA LEU A 77 4.45 6.22 7.03
C LEU A 77 3.26 5.25 7.11
N LEU A 78 2.66 4.92 5.96
CA LEU A 78 1.35 4.25 5.90
C LEU A 78 1.44 2.73 5.70
N TRP A 79 2.61 2.17 5.37
CA TRP A 79 2.73 0.73 5.10
C TRP A 79 2.28 -0.15 6.28
N SER A 80 2.61 0.26 7.51
CA SER A 80 2.29 -0.51 8.71
C SER A 80 0.78 -0.56 8.99
N PRO A 81 0.04 0.57 9.11
CA PRO A 81 -1.40 0.53 9.30
C PRO A 81 -2.13 -0.10 8.10
N ALA A 82 -1.64 0.10 6.88
CA ALA A 82 -2.20 -0.56 5.69
C ALA A 82 -2.01 -2.08 5.73
N ALA A 83 -0.84 -2.58 6.20
CA ALA A 83 -0.59 -4.01 6.34
C ALA A 83 -1.49 -4.66 7.40
N VAL A 84 -1.68 -3.99 8.55
CA VAL A 84 -2.60 -4.46 9.60
C VAL A 84 -4.04 -4.50 9.09
N GLY A 85 -4.50 -3.44 8.43
CA GLY A 85 -5.82 -3.40 7.81
C GLY A 85 -6.02 -4.47 6.75
N ALA A 86 -5.03 -4.70 5.88
CA ALA A 86 -5.06 -5.74 4.86
C ALA A 86 -5.12 -7.16 5.46
N ALA A 87 -4.39 -7.41 6.55
CA ALA A 87 -4.45 -8.67 7.27
C ALA A 87 -5.85 -8.90 7.84
N GLY A 88 -6.40 -7.91 8.56
CA GLY A 88 -7.76 -7.96 9.11
C GLY A 88 -8.80 -8.20 8.03
N PHE A 89 -8.75 -7.47 6.92
CA PHE A 89 -9.68 -7.63 5.81
C PHE A 89 -9.58 -9.01 5.15
N THR A 90 -8.36 -9.54 5.00
CA THR A 90 -8.14 -10.88 4.48
C THR A 90 -8.76 -11.95 5.39
N PHE A 91 -8.57 -11.83 6.71
CA PHE A 91 -9.17 -12.74 7.67
C PHE A 91 -10.69 -12.66 7.69
N ILE A 92 -11.27 -11.46 7.72
CA ILE A 92 -12.73 -11.28 7.71
C ILE A 92 -13.33 -11.91 6.45
N ARG A 93 -12.69 -11.72 5.29
CA ARG A 93 -13.16 -12.30 4.03
C ARG A 93 -13.09 -13.84 4.05
N MET A 94 -11.99 -14.41 4.53
CA MET A 94 -11.84 -15.86 4.69
C MET A 94 -12.86 -16.43 5.68
N GLN A 95 -13.16 -15.70 6.75
CA GLN A 95 -14.16 -16.11 7.75
C GLN A 95 -15.57 -16.08 7.17
N ARG A 96 -15.94 -15.04 6.42
CA ARG A 96 -17.26 -14.93 5.75
C ARG A 96 -17.51 -16.09 4.78
N HIS A 97 -16.49 -16.54 4.08
CA HIS A 97 -16.57 -17.68 3.16
C HIS A 97 -16.34 -19.05 3.84
N ARG A 98 -16.27 -19.08 5.18
CA ARG A 98 -16.00 -20.28 5.98
C ARG A 98 -14.70 -21.02 5.61
N GLU A 99 -13.80 -20.38 4.85
CA GLU A 99 -12.52 -20.95 4.43
C GLU A 99 -11.65 -21.33 5.64
N ILE A 100 -11.65 -20.50 6.69
CA ILE A 100 -10.90 -20.76 7.94
C ILE A 100 -11.39 -22.06 8.61
N VAL A 101 -12.70 -22.23 8.72
CA VAL A 101 -13.30 -23.42 9.36
C VAL A 101 -12.96 -24.67 8.57
N LEU A 102 -13.05 -24.62 7.23
CA LEU A 102 -12.71 -25.74 6.35
C LEU A 102 -11.22 -26.11 6.45
N LEU A 103 -10.31 -25.12 6.50
CA LEU A 103 -8.89 -25.35 6.66
C LEU A 103 -8.55 -25.96 8.02
N LEU A 104 -9.18 -25.49 9.10
CA LEU A 104 -8.98 -26.06 10.44
C LEU A 104 -9.56 -27.47 10.53
N ALA A 105 -10.72 -27.73 9.93
CA ALA A 105 -11.33 -29.05 9.87
C ALA A 105 -10.48 -30.05 9.06
N SER A 106 -9.73 -29.58 8.04
CA SER A 106 -8.78 -30.42 7.28
C SER A 106 -7.46 -30.68 8.02
N GLY A 107 -7.32 -30.23 9.29
CA GLY A 107 -6.15 -30.46 10.12
C GLY A 107 -5.02 -29.43 9.96
N VAL A 108 -5.23 -28.35 9.19
CA VAL A 108 -4.27 -27.23 9.11
C VAL A 108 -4.23 -26.51 10.47
N SER A 109 -3.04 -26.34 11.02
CA SER A 109 -2.88 -25.63 12.30
C SER A 109 -3.14 -24.12 12.15
N SER A 110 -3.63 -23.47 13.23
CA SER A 110 -3.83 -22.01 13.25
C SER A 110 -2.53 -21.23 12.91
N ARG A 111 -1.37 -21.75 13.31
CA ARG A 111 -0.06 -21.16 12.93
C ARG A 111 0.22 -21.30 11.44
N GLY A 112 -0.21 -22.39 10.79
CA GLY A 112 -0.12 -22.56 9.34
C GLY A 112 -0.93 -21.53 8.57
N LEU A 113 -2.07 -21.11 9.13
CA LEU A 113 -2.94 -20.10 8.54
C LEU A 113 -2.33 -18.70 8.59
N LEU A 114 -1.58 -18.37 9.64
CA LEU A 114 -0.90 -17.06 9.80
C LEU A 114 0.36 -16.92 8.96
N ARG A 115 1.00 -18.03 8.62
CA ARG A 115 2.29 -18.05 7.91
C ARG A 115 2.28 -17.29 6.58
N PRO A 116 1.31 -17.45 5.66
CA PRO A 116 1.30 -16.71 4.40
C PRO A 116 1.13 -15.20 4.59
N ILE A 117 0.46 -14.75 5.64
CA ILE A 117 0.33 -13.33 5.97
C ILE A 117 1.64 -12.80 6.53
N ALA A 118 2.30 -13.55 7.41
CA ALA A 118 3.63 -13.20 7.94
C ALA A 118 4.68 -13.08 6.81
N GLU A 119 4.64 -14.00 5.84
CA GLU A 119 5.50 -13.92 4.65
C GLU A 119 5.20 -12.70 3.79
N GLY A 120 3.93 -12.38 3.58
CA GLY A 120 3.52 -11.16 2.87
C GLY A 120 3.99 -9.90 3.60
N THR A 121 3.84 -9.87 4.93
CA THR A 121 4.31 -8.74 5.75
C THR A 121 5.84 -8.61 5.70
N LEU A 122 6.57 -9.72 5.69
CA LEU A 122 8.03 -9.70 5.55
C LEU A 122 8.47 -9.11 4.21
N ILE A 123 7.77 -9.44 3.12
CA ILE A 123 8.02 -8.84 1.79
C ILE A 123 7.81 -7.33 1.85
N LEU A 124 6.70 -6.87 2.44
CA LEU A 124 6.41 -5.43 2.57
C LEU A 124 7.43 -4.72 3.45
N ALA A 125 7.86 -5.33 4.55
CA ALA A 125 8.89 -4.78 5.43
C ALA A 125 10.25 -4.68 4.72
N SER A 126 10.62 -5.68 3.92
CA SER A 126 11.85 -5.66 3.11
C SER A 126 11.78 -4.53 2.06
N LEU A 127 10.64 -4.37 1.41
CA LEU A 127 10.42 -3.27 0.46
C LEU A 127 10.50 -1.91 1.16
N GLN A 128 9.98 -1.80 2.39
CA GLN A 128 10.09 -0.59 3.20
C GLN A 128 11.54 -0.26 3.58
N ALA A 129 12.32 -1.26 3.98
CA ALA A 129 13.73 -1.06 4.29
C ALA A 129 14.49 -0.53 3.06
N LEU A 130 14.28 -1.14 1.89
CA LEU A 130 14.86 -0.67 0.63
C LEU A 130 14.41 0.77 0.28
N ASN A 131 13.11 1.08 0.46
CA ASN A 131 12.59 2.42 0.25
C ASN A 131 13.28 3.45 1.16
N GLN A 132 13.46 3.11 2.42
CA GLN A 132 14.04 4.00 3.42
C GLN A 132 15.55 4.23 3.21
N GLU A 133 16.27 3.21 2.77
CA GLU A 133 17.71 3.32 2.53
C GLU A 133 18.07 3.96 1.19
N PHE A 134 17.30 3.69 0.14
CA PHE A 134 17.67 4.10 -1.22
C PHE A 134 16.82 5.22 -1.80
N MET A 135 15.51 5.25 -1.52
CA MET A 135 14.61 6.21 -2.16
C MET A 135 14.46 7.49 -1.34
N VAL A 136 14.20 7.38 -0.05
CA VAL A 136 13.97 8.55 0.82
C VAL A 136 15.16 9.50 0.83
N PRO A 137 16.44 9.08 0.99
CA PRO A 137 17.57 9.99 0.99
C PRO A 137 17.81 10.69 -0.35
N LYS A 138 17.52 10.01 -1.47
CA LYS A 138 17.67 10.58 -2.82
C LYS A 138 16.58 11.60 -3.14
N LEU A 139 15.40 11.44 -2.57
CA LEU A 139 14.24 12.30 -2.82
C LEU A 139 14.12 13.44 -1.80
N ALA A 140 14.77 13.35 -0.65
CA ALA A 140 14.76 14.38 0.39
C ALA A 140 15.11 15.79 -0.14
N PRO A 141 16.15 16.01 -0.97
CA PRO A 141 16.47 17.33 -1.50
C PRO A 141 15.43 17.86 -2.49
N LEU A 142 14.61 17.00 -3.09
CA LEU A 142 13.51 17.41 -3.98
C LEU A 142 12.26 17.83 -3.21
N LEU A 143 12.10 17.34 -1.99
CA LEU A 143 10.96 17.64 -1.11
C LEU A 143 11.18 18.91 -0.26
N SER A 144 12.44 19.36 -0.14
CA SER A 144 12.83 20.56 0.65
C SER A 144 12.84 21.86 -0.19
N ARG A 145 12.54 21.79 -1.49
CA ARG A 145 12.35 22.93 -2.37
C ARG A 145 10.87 23.27 -2.50
#